data_ce7e95203d0cbfdd0404d576311dff9f
#
_entry.id   ce7e95203d0cbfdd0404d576311dff9f
#
_cell.length_a   1.000
_cell.length_b   1.000
_cell.length_c   1.000
_cell.angle_alpha   90.00
_cell.angle_beta   90.00
_cell.angle_gamma   90.00
#
_symmetry.space_group_name_H-M   'P 1'
#
loop_
_entity.id
_entity.type
_entity.pdbx_description
1 polymer ?
#
loop_
_entity_poly.entity_id
_entity_poly.type
_entity_poly.pdbx_seq_one_letter_code
_entity_poly.pdbx_strand_id
1 'polypeptide(L)'
;DAKTGRNESWEAVEQEIRKEHKVIAMKRVYLLYHSGLRIKTSPFRNAWDSGMVGYGYVTEESLPDYSDSEYDRPDKEKIHTWIDDRVEQYDQYLRGEVYRYELIEDGESVDTCGGFYGDPRENEILWEYVGYPREKFEITGGELS
;
A
#
# COMPACT_ATOMS: atom_id res chain seq x y z
N ASP A 1 -13.61 14.35 -28.05
CA ASP A 1 -13.71 12.92 -27.79
C ASP A 1 -13.29 12.59 -26.36
N ALA A 2 -14.19 11.98 -25.58
CA ALA A 2 -13.95 11.70 -24.17
C ALA A 2 -12.75 10.77 -23.93
N LYS A 3 -12.43 9.90 -24.86
CA LYS A 3 -11.27 9.01 -24.75
C LYS A 3 -9.95 9.75 -24.98
N THR A 4 -9.93 10.64 -25.94
CA THR A 4 -8.75 11.44 -26.24
C THR A 4 -8.47 12.41 -25.09
N GLY A 5 -9.52 13.04 -24.56
CA GLY A 5 -9.39 13.93 -23.42
C GLY A 5 -8.87 13.25 -22.15
N ARG A 6 -9.22 11.99 -21.90
CA ARG A 6 -8.70 11.23 -20.76
C ARG A 6 -7.22 10.93 -20.87
N ASN A 7 -6.76 10.51 -22.06
CA ASN A 7 -5.36 10.21 -22.28
C ASN A 7 -4.50 11.46 -22.14
N GLU A 8 -4.95 12.56 -22.74
CA GLU A 8 -4.29 13.86 -22.59
C GLU A 8 -4.25 14.31 -21.13
N SER A 9 -5.33 14.03 -20.37
CA SER A 9 -5.43 14.39 -18.96
C SER A 9 -4.36 13.68 -18.13
N TRP A 10 -4.15 12.37 -18.31
CA TRP A 10 -3.14 11.63 -17.55
C TRP A 10 -1.71 12.04 -17.92
N GLU A 11 -1.43 12.25 -19.18
CA GLU A 11 -0.14 12.77 -19.61
C GLU A 11 0.11 14.17 -19.06
N ALA A 12 -0.90 15.03 -19.05
CA ALA A 12 -0.81 16.35 -18.45
C ALA A 12 -0.54 16.29 -16.95
N VAL A 13 -1.18 15.36 -16.24
CA VAL A 13 -0.95 15.14 -14.80
C VAL A 13 0.50 14.70 -14.55
N GLU A 14 1.00 13.76 -15.34
CA GLU A 14 2.39 13.31 -15.23
C GLU A 14 3.37 14.46 -15.42
N GLN A 15 3.16 15.26 -16.47
CA GLN A 15 4.00 16.41 -16.77
C GLN A 15 3.97 17.46 -15.66
N GLU A 16 2.80 17.69 -15.09
CA GLU A 16 2.64 18.65 -13.98
C GLU A 16 3.39 18.18 -12.74
N ILE A 17 3.29 16.89 -12.39
CA ILE A 17 4.01 16.30 -11.27
C ILE A 17 5.52 16.45 -11.48
N ARG A 18 6.02 16.12 -12.68
CA ARG A 18 7.44 16.21 -13.00
C ARG A 18 7.95 17.66 -13.05
N LYS A 19 7.07 18.60 -13.36
CA LYS A 19 7.39 20.03 -13.37
C LYS A 19 7.50 20.60 -11.96
N GLU A 20 6.59 20.19 -11.07
CA GLU A 20 6.54 20.70 -9.70
C GLU A 20 7.54 20.02 -8.76
N HIS A 21 7.93 18.81 -9.08
CA HIS A 21 8.76 17.97 -8.21
C HIS A 21 9.92 17.33 -8.97
N LYS A 22 11.01 17.10 -8.26
CA LYS A 22 12.13 16.32 -8.80
C LYS A 22 11.83 14.84 -8.64
N VAL A 23 11.12 14.26 -9.60
CA VAL A 23 10.68 12.87 -9.56
C VAL A 23 11.86 11.93 -9.83
N ILE A 24 12.11 11.01 -8.89
CA ILE A 24 13.13 9.97 -9.03
C ILE A 24 12.54 8.74 -9.69
N ALA A 25 11.34 8.35 -9.29
CA ALA A 25 10.65 7.17 -9.80
C ALA A 25 9.16 7.43 -9.83
N MET A 26 8.49 6.87 -10.80
CA MET A 26 7.04 7.00 -10.99
C MET A 26 6.48 5.74 -11.62
N LYS A 27 5.37 5.27 -11.11
CA LYS A 27 4.63 4.15 -11.69
C LYS A 27 3.16 4.51 -11.85
N ARG A 28 2.54 3.96 -12.87
CA ARG A 28 1.09 4.05 -13.04
C ARG A 28 0.40 3.15 -12.03
N VAL A 29 -0.75 3.59 -11.53
CA VAL A 29 -1.59 2.81 -10.61
C VAL A 29 -2.89 2.50 -11.32
N TYR A 30 -3.29 1.23 -11.26
CA TYR A 30 -4.50 0.71 -11.90
C TYR A 30 -5.49 0.22 -10.85
N LEU A 31 -6.76 0.45 -11.12
CA LEU A 31 -7.86 0.07 -10.25
C LEU A 31 -8.71 -1.00 -10.93
N LEU A 32 -9.08 -2.02 -10.19
CA LEU A 32 -10.11 -2.98 -10.57
C LEU A 32 -11.31 -2.80 -9.65
N TYR A 33 -12.49 -2.60 -10.22
CA TYR A 33 -13.74 -2.52 -9.49
C TYR A 33 -14.60 -3.72 -9.84
N HIS A 34 -14.46 -4.80 -9.07
CA HIS A 34 -15.21 -6.04 -9.29
C HIS A 34 -15.35 -6.75 -7.94
N SER A 35 -16.57 -6.74 -7.39
CA SER A 35 -16.85 -7.30 -6.04
C SER A 35 -15.94 -6.73 -4.96
N GLY A 36 -15.60 -5.45 -5.09
CA GLY A 36 -14.66 -4.73 -4.22
C GLY A 36 -13.63 -3.99 -5.04
N LEU A 37 -12.72 -3.32 -4.35
CA LEU A 37 -11.67 -2.51 -4.97
C LEU A 37 -10.31 -3.19 -4.83
N ARG A 38 -9.56 -3.21 -5.93
CA ARG A 38 -8.18 -3.65 -5.98
C ARG A 38 -7.33 -2.61 -6.71
N ILE A 39 -6.11 -2.40 -6.26
CA ILE A 39 -5.13 -1.57 -6.97
C ILE A 39 -3.80 -2.30 -7.12
N LYS A 40 -3.07 -1.98 -8.18
CA LYS A 40 -1.69 -2.42 -8.40
C LYS A 40 -0.98 -1.53 -9.41
N THR A 41 0.32 -1.72 -9.54
CA THR A 41 1.17 -0.91 -10.43
C THR A 41 1.28 -1.46 -11.84
N SER A 42 0.56 -2.52 -12.16
CA SER A 42 0.46 -3.09 -13.50
C SER A 42 -0.99 -3.23 -13.93
N PRO A 43 -1.30 -3.24 -15.22
CA PRO A 43 -2.69 -3.38 -15.68
C PRO A 43 -3.32 -4.71 -15.24
N PHE A 44 -4.61 -4.66 -14.94
CA PHE A 44 -5.41 -5.87 -14.71
C PHE A 44 -5.77 -6.52 -16.05
N ARG A 45 -5.90 -7.83 -16.05
CA ARG A 45 -6.27 -8.58 -17.28
C ARG A 45 -7.69 -8.29 -17.74
N ASN A 46 -8.58 -7.99 -16.80
CA ASN A 46 -9.96 -7.66 -17.10
C ASN A 46 -10.09 -6.19 -17.46
N ALA A 47 -10.29 -5.90 -18.74
CA ALA A 47 -10.36 -4.53 -19.24
C ALA A 47 -11.69 -3.81 -18.96
N TRP A 48 -12.76 -4.55 -18.64
CA TRP A 48 -14.09 -3.97 -18.48
C TRP A 48 -14.25 -3.22 -17.16
N ASP A 49 -13.72 -3.79 -16.08
CA ASP A 49 -13.88 -3.28 -14.73
C ASP A 49 -12.59 -2.66 -14.20
N SER A 50 -11.63 -2.37 -15.07
CA SER A 50 -10.35 -1.84 -14.66
C SER A 50 -9.92 -0.64 -15.50
N GLY A 51 -9.05 0.17 -14.92
CA GLY A 51 -8.49 1.34 -15.59
C GLY A 51 -7.43 2.01 -14.75
N MET A 52 -6.69 2.90 -15.36
CA MET A 52 -5.70 3.71 -14.69
C MET A 52 -6.37 4.75 -13.81
N VAL A 53 -5.90 4.92 -12.57
CA VAL A 53 -6.48 5.88 -11.61
C VAL A 53 -5.47 6.91 -11.10
N GLY A 54 -4.18 6.74 -11.36
CA GLY A 54 -3.21 7.70 -10.89
C GLY A 54 -1.78 7.21 -11.00
N TYR A 55 -0.92 7.85 -10.23
CA TYR A 55 0.51 7.58 -10.17
C TYR A 55 0.97 7.39 -8.72
N GLY A 56 1.89 6.45 -8.52
CA GLY A 56 2.72 6.41 -7.33
C GLY A 56 4.10 6.98 -7.69
N TYR A 57 4.61 7.92 -6.92
CA TYR A 57 5.90 8.50 -7.25
C TYR A 57 6.70 8.88 -5.99
N VAL A 58 8.02 8.93 -6.17
CA VAL A 58 8.96 9.35 -5.13
C VAL A 58 9.76 10.52 -5.68
N THR A 59 9.94 11.56 -4.89
CA THR A 59 10.66 12.77 -5.25
C THR A 59 11.95 12.92 -4.45
N GLU A 60 12.88 13.75 -4.92
CA GLU A 60 14.07 14.09 -4.15
C GLU A 60 13.70 14.70 -2.79
N GLU A 61 12.67 15.52 -2.76
CA GLU A 61 12.21 16.18 -1.54
C GLU A 61 11.64 15.22 -0.50
N SER A 62 11.12 14.06 -0.95
CA SER A 62 10.54 13.05 -0.07
C SER A 62 11.55 12.08 0.51
N LEU A 63 12.78 12.07 -0.01
CA LEU A 63 13.84 11.21 0.52
C LEU A 63 14.56 11.88 1.69
N PRO A 64 15.00 11.09 2.71
CA PRO A 64 15.91 11.60 3.72
C PRO A 64 17.24 12.04 3.11
N ASP A 65 17.96 12.90 3.83
CA ASP A 65 19.33 13.25 3.46
C ASP A 65 20.27 12.11 3.86
N TYR A 66 20.93 11.51 2.86
CA TYR A 66 21.85 10.39 3.05
C TYR A 66 23.31 10.81 3.13
N SER A 67 23.61 12.12 3.03
CA SER A 67 25.00 12.60 2.98
C SER A 67 25.82 12.23 4.22
N ASP A 68 25.19 12.22 5.41
CA ASP A 68 25.83 11.88 6.69
C ASP A 68 25.37 10.51 7.23
N SER A 69 24.72 9.69 6.40
CA SER A 69 24.16 8.40 6.82
C SER A 69 25.20 7.28 6.68
N GLU A 70 25.12 6.29 7.58
CA GLU A 70 25.85 5.02 7.43
C GLU A 70 25.36 4.19 6.26
N TYR A 71 24.15 4.48 5.76
CA TYR A 71 23.52 3.75 4.68
C TYR A 71 23.63 4.50 3.38
N ASP A 72 23.89 3.78 2.32
CA ASP A 72 23.90 4.33 0.98
C ASP A 72 22.49 4.73 0.56
N ARG A 73 22.40 5.80 -0.23
CA ARG A 73 21.14 6.21 -0.85
C ARG A 73 20.61 5.04 -1.70
N PRO A 74 19.33 4.67 -1.56
CA PRO A 74 18.75 3.59 -2.37
C PRO A 74 18.81 3.92 -3.86
N ASP A 75 19.06 2.90 -4.66
CA ASP A 75 19.06 3.06 -6.11
C ASP A 75 17.64 3.20 -6.65
N LYS A 76 17.52 3.53 -7.92
CA LYS A 76 16.24 3.75 -8.59
C LYS A 76 15.35 2.50 -8.57
N GLU A 77 15.94 1.32 -8.74
CA GLU A 77 15.22 0.04 -8.71
C GLU A 77 14.58 -0.22 -7.34
N LYS A 78 15.33 0.03 -6.28
CA LYS A 78 14.82 -0.10 -4.92
C LYS A 78 13.69 0.88 -4.64
N ILE A 79 13.81 2.10 -5.13
CA ILE A 79 12.76 3.12 -5.00
C ILE A 79 11.50 2.70 -5.76
N HIS A 80 11.62 2.10 -6.94
CA HIS A 80 10.47 1.52 -7.65
C HIS A 80 9.79 0.41 -6.83
N THR A 81 10.57 -0.43 -6.18
CA THR A 81 10.05 -1.47 -5.28
C THR A 81 9.25 -0.84 -4.12
N TRP A 82 9.71 0.27 -3.57
CA TRP A 82 8.98 0.99 -2.51
C TRP A 82 7.59 1.44 -2.99
N ILE A 83 7.50 1.89 -4.23
CA ILE A 83 6.19 2.26 -4.80
C ILE A 83 5.29 1.03 -4.86
N ASP A 84 5.79 -0.10 -5.36
CA ASP A 84 5.04 -1.36 -5.42
C ASP A 84 4.57 -1.80 -4.03
N ASP A 85 5.45 -1.75 -3.06
CA ASP A 85 5.14 -2.15 -1.68
C ASP A 85 4.07 -1.26 -1.06
N ARG A 86 4.15 0.04 -1.30
CA ARG A 86 3.15 0.98 -0.77
C ARG A 86 1.78 0.77 -1.43
N VAL A 87 1.75 0.52 -2.73
CA VAL A 87 0.52 0.23 -3.46
C VAL A 87 -0.07 -1.10 -2.99
N GLU A 88 0.76 -2.13 -2.81
CA GLU A 88 0.32 -3.43 -2.27
C GLU A 88 -0.27 -3.26 -0.85
N GLN A 89 0.35 -2.46 -0.01
CA GLN A 89 -0.14 -2.19 1.33
C GLN A 89 -1.53 -1.53 1.29
N TYR A 90 -1.72 -0.58 0.40
CA TYR A 90 -3.02 0.07 0.21
C TYR A 90 -4.05 -0.90 -0.38
N ASP A 91 -3.63 -1.79 -1.29
CA ASP A 91 -4.48 -2.85 -1.83
C ASP A 91 -4.98 -3.80 -0.73
N GLN A 92 -4.10 -4.18 0.19
CA GLN A 92 -4.47 -4.98 1.37
C GLN A 92 -5.51 -4.25 2.23
N TYR A 93 -5.37 -2.95 2.41
CA TYR A 93 -6.35 -2.13 3.09
C TYR A 93 -7.71 -2.17 2.38
N LEU A 94 -7.71 -2.02 1.05
CA LEU A 94 -8.93 -2.04 0.25
C LEU A 94 -9.63 -3.40 0.30
N ARG A 95 -8.88 -4.49 0.47
CA ARG A 95 -9.42 -5.85 0.64
C ARG A 95 -9.86 -6.16 2.07
N GLY A 96 -9.70 -5.21 2.99
CA GLY A 96 -10.01 -5.42 4.39
C GLY A 96 -8.98 -6.25 5.14
N GLU A 97 -7.78 -6.40 4.59
CA GLU A 97 -6.71 -7.20 5.20
C GLU A 97 -5.82 -6.35 6.12
N VAL A 98 -6.47 -5.58 7.00
CA VAL A 98 -5.81 -4.81 8.05
C VAL A 98 -6.35 -5.27 9.38
N TYR A 99 -5.47 -5.69 10.27
CA TYR A 99 -5.85 -6.32 11.53
C TYR A 99 -5.31 -5.54 12.71
N ARG A 100 -5.99 -5.71 13.82
CA ARG A 100 -5.53 -5.27 15.13
C ARG A 100 -5.68 -6.45 16.11
N TYR A 101 -4.93 -6.42 17.17
CA TYR A 101 -5.18 -7.34 18.27
C TYR A 101 -5.71 -6.59 19.49
N GLU A 102 -6.42 -7.31 20.28
CA GLU A 102 -6.87 -6.87 21.60
C GLU A 102 -6.55 -7.99 22.61
N LEU A 103 -5.81 -7.63 23.64
CA LEU A 103 -5.47 -8.56 24.71
C LEU A 103 -6.46 -8.37 25.85
N ILE A 104 -7.17 -9.45 26.19
CA ILE A 104 -8.19 -9.42 27.24
C ILE A 104 -7.74 -10.29 28.40
N GLU A 105 -7.73 -9.72 29.60
CA GLU A 105 -7.46 -10.44 30.86
C GLU A 105 -8.63 -10.21 31.80
N ASP A 106 -9.18 -11.30 32.35
CA ASP A 106 -10.31 -11.26 33.29
C ASP A 106 -11.50 -10.42 32.78
N GLY A 107 -11.77 -10.51 31.48
CA GLY A 107 -12.87 -9.79 30.84
C GLY A 107 -12.59 -8.33 30.50
N GLU A 108 -11.39 -7.83 30.80
CA GLU A 108 -11.01 -6.44 30.53
C GLU A 108 -9.93 -6.36 29.45
N SER A 109 -10.05 -5.37 28.56
CA SER A 109 -9.03 -5.07 27.56
C SER A 109 -7.83 -4.42 28.23
N VAL A 110 -6.66 -5.08 28.16
CA VAL A 110 -5.43 -4.58 28.80
C VAL A 110 -4.42 -4.05 27.80
N ASP A 111 -4.52 -4.44 26.54
CA ASP A 111 -3.64 -3.94 25.49
C ASP A 111 -4.31 -4.07 24.15
N THR A 112 -4.07 -3.10 23.25
CA THR A 112 -4.52 -3.14 21.87
C THR A 112 -3.48 -2.50 20.97
N CYS A 113 -3.30 -3.05 19.78
CA CYS A 113 -2.44 -2.44 18.74
C CYS A 113 -2.97 -2.82 17.37
N GLY A 114 -2.96 -1.87 16.45
CA GLY A 114 -3.50 -2.04 15.10
C GLY A 114 -2.50 -1.69 14.00
N GLY A 115 -3.00 -1.75 12.76
CA GLY A 115 -2.20 -1.42 11.59
C GLY A 115 -1.33 -2.56 11.07
N PHE A 116 -1.73 -3.80 11.34
CA PHE A 116 -1.04 -4.99 10.81
C PHE A 116 -1.69 -5.41 9.49
N TYR A 117 -0.89 -5.41 8.43
CA TYR A 117 -1.36 -5.69 7.07
C TYR A 117 -1.12 -7.15 6.70
N GLY A 118 -2.06 -7.70 5.92
CA GLY A 118 -1.99 -9.07 5.43
C GLY A 118 -2.61 -10.10 6.36
N ASP A 119 -2.51 -11.38 5.99
CA ASP A 119 -3.10 -12.47 6.77
C ASP A 119 -2.47 -12.53 8.18
N PRO A 120 -3.27 -12.39 9.24
CA PRO A 120 -2.73 -12.42 10.60
C PRO A 120 -2.06 -13.74 10.96
N ARG A 121 -2.41 -14.84 10.29
CA ARG A 121 -1.78 -16.14 10.52
C ARG A 121 -0.34 -16.18 10.04
N GLU A 122 0.01 -15.33 9.07
CA GLU A 122 1.34 -15.28 8.44
C GLU A 122 2.17 -14.06 8.87
N ASN A 123 1.57 -13.14 9.61
CA ASN A 123 2.22 -11.89 9.99
C ASN A 123 3.06 -12.07 11.26
N GLU A 124 4.34 -12.36 11.09
CA GLU A 124 5.27 -12.57 12.22
C GLU A 124 5.42 -11.32 13.10
N ILE A 125 5.37 -10.14 12.49
CA ILE A 125 5.49 -8.86 13.22
C ILE A 125 4.35 -8.71 14.22
N LEU A 126 3.13 -9.05 13.80
CA LEU A 126 1.97 -9.02 14.68
C LEU A 126 2.21 -9.91 15.92
N TRP A 127 2.67 -11.14 15.71
CA TRP A 127 2.88 -12.09 16.82
C TRP A 127 4.05 -11.72 17.72
N GLU A 128 5.06 -11.05 17.17
CA GLU A 128 6.13 -10.47 18.00
C GLU A 128 5.59 -9.38 18.93
N TYR A 129 4.72 -8.51 18.43
CA TYR A 129 4.08 -7.47 19.24
C TYR A 129 3.14 -8.07 20.31
N VAL A 130 2.37 -9.08 19.93
CA VAL A 130 1.42 -9.75 20.85
C VAL A 130 2.15 -10.37 22.04
N GLY A 131 3.26 -11.08 21.80
CA GLY A 131 4.07 -11.69 22.87
C GLY A 131 3.45 -12.90 23.56
N TYR A 132 2.36 -13.44 23.04
CA TYR A 132 1.67 -14.63 23.56
C TYR A 132 1.48 -15.66 22.46
N PRO A 133 1.32 -16.97 22.80
CA PRO A 133 1.10 -18.00 21.80
C PRO A 133 -0.15 -17.76 20.95
N ARG A 134 -0.07 -18.06 19.68
CA ARG A 134 -1.17 -17.88 18.71
C ARG A 134 -2.43 -18.61 19.14
N GLU A 135 -2.29 -19.77 19.78
CA GLU A 135 -3.39 -20.63 20.19
C GLU A 135 -4.32 -19.97 21.23
N LYS A 136 -3.84 -18.91 21.87
CA LYS A 136 -4.64 -18.13 22.83
C LYS A 136 -5.51 -17.06 22.19
N PHE A 137 -5.38 -16.86 20.87
CA PHE A 137 -6.09 -15.80 20.17
C PHE A 137 -7.07 -16.36 19.15
N GLU A 138 -8.17 -15.66 19.00
CA GLU A 138 -9.17 -15.91 17.98
C GLU A 138 -9.08 -14.82 16.92
N ILE A 139 -9.09 -15.21 15.62
CA ILE A 139 -9.09 -14.28 14.51
C ILE A 139 -10.53 -14.08 14.06
N THR A 140 -10.99 -12.82 14.13
CA THR A 140 -12.38 -12.48 13.78
C THR A 140 -12.40 -11.34 12.75
N GLY A 141 -13.55 -11.11 12.14
CA GLY A 141 -13.81 -9.93 11.31
C GLY A 141 -13.42 -10.04 9.85
N GLY A 142 -12.62 -11.04 9.45
CA GLY A 142 -12.21 -11.21 8.07
C GLY A 142 -13.33 -11.51 7.09
N GLU A 143 -14.49 -11.88 7.58
CA GLU A 143 -15.66 -12.22 6.77
C GLU A 143 -16.55 -11.02 6.44
N LEU A 144 -16.26 -9.88 7.04
CA LEU A 144 -17.08 -8.67 6.90
C LEU A 144 -16.58 -7.72 5.80
N SER A 145 -15.50 -8.09 5.16
CA SER A 145 -14.92 -7.32 4.05
C SER A 145 -15.72 -7.42 2.76
#